data_e142f82916ffbd3246374d5c4bd08a8f
#
_entry.id   e142f82916ffbd3246374d5c4bd08a8f
#
_cell.length_a   1.000
_cell.length_b   1.000
_cell.length_c   1.000
_cell.angle_alpha   90.00
_cell.angle_beta   90.00
_cell.angle_gamma   90.00
#
_symmetry.space_group_name_H-M   'P 1'
#
loop_
_entity.id
_entity.type
_entity.pdbx_description
1 polymer ?
#
loop_
_entity_poly.entity_id
_entity_poly.type
_entity_poly.pdbx_seq_one_letter_code
_entity_poly.pdbx_strand_id
1 'polypeptide(L)'
;MKNIHYYIVTLVVLLFMVAPAKAVSEAEFGKLHKTYILHTDGSQEMRVQKELTLFTHTAMNRLYGESFIVYNPEFQELKIHESYTRQKDGNIVKTPENAFVEVLPSAAADAPAYNGLKEMVVVHTGLELGATIYLDYSVITRPGYLPELDVCEQIEELSPIREYVLSVSVPENKPLHY
;
A
#
# COMPACT_ATOMS: atom_id res chain seq x y z
N MET A 1 -5.73 15.54 59.45
CA MET A 1 -6.57 15.90 58.29
C MET A 1 -5.89 16.82 57.28
N LYS A 2 -4.96 17.70 57.68
CA LYS A 2 -4.25 18.59 56.72
C LYS A 2 -3.38 17.88 55.70
N ASN A 3 -2.76 16.74 56.02
CA ASN A 3 -1.84 16.01 55.14
C ASN A 3 -2.54 15.25 54.00
N ILE A 4 -3.79 14.81 54.20
CA ILE A 4 -4.58 14.13 53.19
C ILE A 4 -4.86 15.04 51.99
N HIS A 5 -5.11 16.31 52.19
CA HIS A 5 -5.34 17.27 51.09
C HIS A 5 -4.10 17.47 50.25
N TYR A 6 -2.91 17.48 50.83
CA TYR A 6 -1.65 17.57 50.03
C TYR A 6 -1.43 16.32 49.16
N TYR A 7 -1.70 15.13 49.68
CA TYR A 7 -1.58 13.89 48.89
C TYR A 7 -2.60 13.84 47.74
N ILE A 8 -3.84 14.28 47.96
CA ILE A 8 -4.88 14.34 46.94
C ILE A 8 -4.49 15.34 45.84
N VAL A 9 -4.01 16.52 46.20
CA VAL A 9 -3.57 17.55 45.26
C VAL A 9 -2.36 17.08 44.47
N THR A 10 -1.38 16.42 45.12
CA THR A 10 -0.20 15.85 44.43
C THR A 10 -0.59 14.74 43.48
N LEU A 11 -1.52 13.85 43.86
CA LEU A 11 -2.03 12.79 43.01
C LEU A 11 -2.77 13.33 41.78
N VAL A 12 -3.59 14.35 41.96
CA VAL A 12 -4.31 15.02 40.86
C VAL A 12 -3.35 15.70 39.90
N VAL A 13 -2.32 16.38 40.41
CA VAL A 13 -1.29 17.02 39.56
C VAL A 13 -0.49 16.00 38.78
N LEU A 14 -0.14 14.86 39.40
CA LEU A 14 0.52 13.74 38.71
C LEU A 14 -0.35 13.12 37.61
N LEU A 15 -1.68 13.00 37.80
CA LEU A 15 -2.60 12.50 36.80
C LEU A 15 -2.72 13.45 35.58
N PHE A 16 -2.59 14.77 35.78
CA PHE A 16 -2.60 15.75 34.68
C PHE A 16 -1.27 15.86 33.92
N MET A 17 -0.17 15.32 34.46
CA MET A 17 1.13 15.30 33.79
C MET A 17 1.30 14.11 32.83
N VAL A 18 0.37 13.17 32.75
CA VAL A 18 0.37 12.13 31.72
C VAL A 18 -0.13 12.77 30.41
N ALA A 19 0.74 13.51 29.74
CA ALA A 19 0.46 13.92 28.38
C ALA A 19 0.21 12.64 27.56
N PRO A 20 -0.89 12.55 26.77
CA PRO A 20 -1.09 11.40 25.91
C PRO A 20 0.11 11.31 24.97
N ALA A 21 0.91 10.25 25.14
CA ALA A 21 1.96 9.94 24.18
C ALA A 21 1.26 9.70 22.84
N LYS A 22 1.35 10.64 21.91
CA LYS A 22 0.91 10.39 20.53
C LYS A 22 1.75 9.22 20.05
N ALA A 23 1.11 8.08 19.79
CA ALA A 23 1.78 6.98 19.11
C ALA A 23 2.29 7.53 17.78
N VAL A 24 3.59 7.52 17.60
CA VAL A 24 4.20 7.91 16.31
C VAL A 24 3.88 6.77 15.37
N SER A 25 3.19 7.07 14.28
CA SER A 25 2.95 6.08 13.23
C SER A 25 4.29 5.64 12.62
N GLU A 26 4.41 4.36 12.28
CA GLU A 26 5.59 3.81 11.61
C GLU A 26 5.81 4.45 10.23
N ALA A 27 4.71 4.72 9.52
CA ALA A 27 4.66 5.35 8.20
C ALA A 27 3.31 6.05 8.00
N GLU A 28 3.15 6.76 6.89
CA GLU A 28 1.88 7.39 6.48
C GLU A 28 1.76 7.33 4.96
N PHE A 29 0.64 6.81 4.48
CA PHE A 29 0.27 6.96 3.07
C PHE A 29 -0.17 8.41 2.82
N GLY A 30 0.66 9.19 2.15
CA GLY A 30 0.29 10.50 1.64
C GLY A 30 -0.78 10.38 0.57
N LYS A 31 -0.69 9.29 -0.25
CA LYS A 31 -1.62 8.98 -1.33
C LYS A 31 -1.73 7.47 -1.50
N LEU A 32 -2.97 6.98 -1.62
CA LEU A 32 -3.30 5.63 -2.04
C LEU A 32 -4.49 5.71 -2.99
N HIS A 33 -4.22 5.64 -4.30
CA HIS A 33 -5.25 5.69 -5.33
C HIS A 33 -5.34 4.32 -6.00
N LYS A 34 -6.57 3.79 -6.09
CA LYS A 34 -6.90 2.58 -6.82
C LYS A 34 -7.92 2.92 -7.91
N THR A 35 -7.61 2.53 -9.13
CA THR A 35 -8.48 2.78 -10.29
C THR A 35 -8.78 1.44 -10.96
N TYR A 36 -10.06 1.15 -11.13
CA TYR A 36 -10.56 -0.03 -11.84
C TYR A 36 -11.20 0.42 -13.14
N ILE A 37 -10.77 -0.18 -14.25
CA ILE A 37 -11.24 0.19 -15.59
C ILE A 37 -11.71 -1.08 -16.30
N LEU A 38 -12.96 -1.09 -16.76
CA LEU A 38 -13.42 -2.04 -17.78
C LEU A 38 -13.26 -1.36 -19.15
N HIS A 39 -12.40 -1.90 -19.98
CA HIS A 39 -12.19 -1.40 -21.34
C HIS A 39 -13.27 -1.88 -22.29
N THR A 40 -13.42 -1.22 -23.44
CA THR A 40 -14.44 -1.56 -24.46
C THR A 40 -14.22 -2.92 -25.12
N ASP A 41 -12.99 -3.44 -25.11
CA ASP A 41 -12.63 -4.77 -25.59
C ASP A 41 -12.90 -5.88 -24.55
N GLY A 42 -13.34 -5.53 -23.36
CA GLY A 42 -13.60 -6.44 -22.25
C GLY A 42 -12.39 -6.75 -21.37
N SER A 43 -11.23 -6.18 -21.64
CA SER A 43 -10.10 -6.21 -20.71
C SER A 43 -10.40 -5.38 -19.47
N GLN A 44 -9.78 -5.75 -18.36
CA GLN A 44 -9.94 -5.05 -17.08
C GLN A 44 -8.58 -4.62 -16.55
N GLU A 45 -8.49 -3.41 -16.06
CA GLU A 45 -7.27 -2.87 -15.47
C GLU A 45 -7.50 -2.46 -14.03
N MET A 46 -6.65 -2.92 -13.13
CA MET A 46 -6.50 -2.40 -11.79
C MET A 46 -5.19 -1.61 -11.73
N ARG A 47 -5.24 -0.30 -11.55
CA ARG A 47 -4.07 0.55 -11.34
C ARG A 47 -3.98 1.02 -9.91
N VAL A 48 -2.80 0.93 -9.33
CA VAL A 48 -2.50 1.37 -7.97
C VAL A 48 -1.38 2.40 -8.00
N GLN A 49 -1.65 3.56 -7.39
CA GLN A 49 -0.65 4.61 -7.18
C GLN A 49 -0.53 4.87 -5.69
N LYS A 50 0.66 4.73 -5.14
CA LYS A 50 0.91 4.97 -3.72
C LYS A 50 2.10 5.90 -3.51
N GLU A 51 1.95 6.78 -2.53
CA GLU A 51 3.01 7.56 -1.91
C GLU A 51 3.02 7.24 -0.42
N LEU A 52 4.13 6.71 0.09
CA LEU A 52 4.26 6.25 1.47
C LEU A 52 5.50 6.85 2.09
N THR A 53 5.32 7.69 3.11
CA THR A 53 6.43 8.30 3.87
C THR A 53 6.77 7.43 5.08
N LEU A 54 8.07 7.16 5.26
CA LEU A 54 8.60 6.27 6.29
C LEU A 54 9.13 7.08 7.47
N PHE A 55 8.69 6.77 8.69
CA PHE A 55 9.11 7.52 9.89
C PHE A 55 10.03 6.74 10.81
N THR A 56 10.10 5.41 10.67
CA THR A 56 10.89 4.55 11.55
C THR A 56 11.70 3.52 10.80
N HIS A 57 12.72 2.97 11.45
CA HIS A 57 13.49 1.84 10.92
C HIS A 57 12.66 0.57 10.75
N THR A 58 11.64 0.36 11.61
CA THR A 58 10.69 -0.74 11.47
C THR A 58 9.93 -0.64 10.16
N ALA A 59 9.45 0.58 9.82
CA ALA A 59 8.77 0.82 8.55
C ALA A 59 9.65 0.44 7.35
N MET A 60 10.94 0.85 7.36
CA MET A 60 11.89 0.57 6.28
C MET A 60 12.25 -0.91 6.14
N ASN A 61 12.48 -1.61 7.26
CA ASN A 61 13.10 -2.93 7.24
C ASN A 61 12.12 -4.09 7.35
N ARG A 62 10.90 -3.85 7.83
CA ARG A 62 9.92 -4.91 8.11
C ARG A 62 8.57 -4.73 7.46
N LEU A 63 8.11 -3.50 7.30
CA LEU A 63 6.74 -3.26 6.85
C LEU A 63 6.66 -2.88 5.37
N TYR A 64 7.56 -1.99 4.92
CA TYR A 64 7.42 -1.33 3.63
C TYR A 64 8.70 -1.27 2.79
N GLY A 65 9.76 -1.99 3.20
CA GLY A 65 11.00 -2.10 2.40
C GLY A 65 10.78 -2.76 1.05
N GLU A 66 9.71 -3.53 0.94
CA GLU A 66 9.29 -4.26 -0.26
C GLU A 66 7.81 -4.04 -0.54
N SER A 67 7.43 -4.18 -1.79
CA SER A 67 6.02 -4.24 -2.21
C SER A 67 5.77 -5.53 -2.97
N PHE A 68 4.65 -6.17 -2.70
CA PHE A 68 4.29 -7.47 -3.24
C PHE A 68 3.06 -7.32 -4.13
N ILE A 69 3.17 -7.76 -5.40
CA ILE A 69 2.10 -7.66 -6.38
C ILE A 69 1.87 -9.05 -6.97
N VAL A 70 0.75 -9.68 -6.58
CA VAL A 70 0.38 -11.01 -7.08
C VAL A 70 -0.43 -10.86 -8.36
N TYR A 71 -0.11 -11.68 -9.38
CA TYR A 71 -0.83 -11.74 -10.65
C TYR A 71 -0.71 -13.13 -11.28
N ASN A 72 -1.57 -13.44 -12.24
CA ASN A 72 -1.52 -14.66 -13.01
C ASN A 72 -1.06 -14.37 -14.44
N PRO A 73 0.19 -14.67 -14.84
CA PRO A 73 0.73 -14.33 -16.16
C PRO A 73 0.02 -15.07 -17.33
N GLU A 74 -0.74 -16.12 -17.05
CA GLU A 74 -1.56 -16.77 -18.05
C GLU A 74 -2.71 -15.87 -18.53
N PHE A 75 -3.27 -15.05 -17.64
CA PHE A 75 -4.46 -14.24 -17.90
C PHE A 75 -4.25 -12.76 -17.66
N GLN A 76 -3.14 -12.38 -17.00
CA GLN A 76 -2.85 -11.02 -16.59
C GLN A 76 -1.45 -10.58 -17.01
N GLU A 77 -1.32 -9.29 -17.23
CA GLU A 77 -0.06 -8.58 -17.46
C GLU A 77 0.17 -7.59 -16.31
N LEU A 78 1.34 -7.67 -15.68
CA LEU A 78 1.79 -6.67 -14.73
C LEU A 78 2.59 -5.59 -15.45
N LYS A 79 2.23 -4.34 -15.26
CA LYS A 79 2.94 -3.17 -15.79
C LYS A 79 3.35 -2.23 -14.65
N ILE A 80 4.65 -2.11 -14.40
CA ILE A 80 5.18 -1.08 -13.52
C ILE A 80 5.36 0.20 -14.35
N HIS A 81 4.64 1.25 -14.00
CA HIS A 81 4.72 2.54 -14.66
C HIS A 81 5.86 3.37 -14.10
N GLU A 82 5.97 3.40 -12.77
CA GLU A 82 7.01 4.15 -12.08
C GLU A 82 7.28 3.56 -10.69
N SER A 83 8.54 3.52 -10.28
CA SER A 83 8.98 3.14 -8.95
C SER A 83 10.25 3.90 -8.57
N TYR A 84 10.17 4.64 -7.46
CA TYR A 84 11.32 5.37 -6.91
C TYR A 84 11.13 5.70 -5.43
N THR A 85 12.21 6.08 -4.79
CA THR A 85 12.20 6.68 -3.45
C THR A 85 12.64 8.14 -3.57
N ARG A 86 11.82 9.05 -3.05
CA ARG A 86 12.20 10.46 -2.84
C ARG A 86 12.78 10.59 -1.42
N GLN A 87 14.06 10.89 -1.33
CA GLN A 87 14.76 11.08 -0.08
C GLN A 87 14.33 12.39 0.61
N LYS A 88 14.69 12.55 1.88
CA LYS A 88 14.30 13.71 2.68
C LYS A 88 14.81 15.04 2.12
N ASP A 89 15.97 15.01 1.46
CA ASP A 89 16.58 16.16 0.78
C ASP A 89 15.96 16.46 -0.60
N GLY A 90 15.01 15.62 -1.05
CA GLY A 90 14.34 15.71 -2.36
C GLY A 90 15.04 14.94 -3.47
N ASN A 91 16.18 14.29 -3.21
CA ASN A 91 16.83 13.44 -4.20
C ASN A 91 15.95 12.24 -4.58
N ILE A 92 15.93 11.89 -5.87
CA ILE A 92 15.15 10.76 -6.42
C ILE A 92 16.06 9.58 -6.70
N VAL A 93 15.82 8.48 -6.00
CA VAL A 93 16.49 7.20 -6.22
C VAL A 93 15.51 6.28 -6.94
N LYS A 94 15.72 6.08 -8.25
CA LYS A 94 14.91 5.14 -9.04
C LYS A 94 15.18 3.72 -8.59
N THR A 95 14.13 2.90 -8.55
CA THR A 95 14.23 1.46 -8.31
C THR A 95 14.99 0.83 -9.47
N PRO A 96 16.17 0.18 -9.23
CA PRO A 96 16.95 -0.43 -10.30
C PRO A 96 16.28 -1.71 -10.81
N GLU A 97 16.62 -2.12 -12.04
CA GLU A 97 16.01 -3.29 -12.71
C GLU A 97 16.15 -4.59 -11.90
N ASN A 98 17.27 -4.79 -11.23
CA ASN A 98 17.51 -5.98 -10.40
C ASN A 98 16.76 -5.98 -9.06
N ALA A 99 16.03 -4.92 -8.74
CA ALA A 99 15.18 -4.82 -7.56
C ALA A 99 13.72 -5.25 -7.85
N PHE A 100 13.42 -5.67 -9.07
CA PHE A 100 12.16 -6.30 -9.46
C PHE A 100 12.39 -7.81 -9.56
N VAL A 101 11.87 -8.57 -8.60
CA VAL A 101 12.11 -10.01 -8.49
C VAL A 101 10.78 -10.74 -8.56
N GLU A 102 10.64 -11.64 -9.55
CA GLU A 102 9.45 -12.47 -9.69
C GLU A 102 9.64 -13.81 -8.97
N VAL A 103 8.71 -14.14 -8.08
CA VAL A 103 8.72 -15.36 -7.27
C VAL A 103 7.35 -16.04 -7.28
N LEU A 104 7.27 -17.24 -6.75
CA LEU A 104 6.00 -17.87 -6.39
C LEU A 104 5.49 -17.22 -5.08
N PRO A 105 4.20 -16.79 -4.99
CA PRO A 105 3.65 -16.28 -3.74
C PRO A 105 3.81 -17.31 -2.60
N SER A 106 4.24 -16.86 -1.43
CA SER A 106 4.45 -17.75 -0.28
C SER A 106 3.18 -18.51 0.12
N ALA A 107 2.01 -17.89 -0.03
CA ALA A 107 0.72 -18.52 0.21
C ALA A 107 0.40 -19.67 -0.78
N ALA A 108 1.06 -19.72 -1.94
CA ALA A 108 0.89 -20.78 -2.95
C ALA A 108 1.90 -21.92 -2.80
N ALA A 109 2.90 -21.81 -1.90
CA ALA A 109 4.00 -22.78 -1.78
C ALA A 109 3.53 -24.23 -1.57
N ASP A 110 2.48 -24.42 -0.77
CA ASP A 110 1.91 -25.75 -0.45
C ASP A 110 0.60 -26.02 -1.21
N ALA A 111 0.30 -25.24 -2.23
CA ALA A 111 -0.96 -25.30 -2.99
C ALA A 111 -0.69 -25.41 -4.51
N PRO A 112 -0.38 -26.63 -5.05
CA PRO A 112 0.01 -26.82 -6.45
C PRO A 112 -0.97 -26.26 -7.49
N ALA A 113 -2.25 -26.15 -7.15
CA ALA A 113 -3.27 -25.55 -8.02
C ALA A 113 -3.02 -24.06 -8.32
N TYR A 114 -2.20 -23.39 -7.51
CA TYR A 114 -1.86 -21.98 -7.64
C TYR A 114 -0.43 -21.74 -8.14
N ASN A 115 0.28 -22.75 -8.60
CA ASN A 115 1.65 -22.63 -9.14
C ASN A 115 1.74 -21.72 -10.39
N GLY A 116 0.62 -21.44 -11.04
CA GLY A 116 0.54 -20.45 -12.13
C GLY A 116 0.61 -19.00 -11.67
N LEU A 117 0.43 -18.73 -10.38
CA LEU A 117 0.55 -17.38 -9.83
C LEU A 117 2.01 -16.94 -9.75
N LYS A 118 2.22 -15.64 -9.93
CA LYS A 118 3.50 -14.95 -9.73
C LYS A 118 3.30 -13.81 -8.73
N GLU A 119 4.35 -13.52 -7.99
CA GLU A 119 4.44 -12.37 -7.11
C GLU A 119 5.65 -11.54 -7.54
N MET A 120 5.40 -10.32 -7.98
CA MET A 120 6.44 -9.34 -8.20
C MET A 120 6.80 -8.70 -6.86
N VAL A 121 8.02 -8.92 -6.41
CA VAL A 121 8.61 -8.24 -5.27
C VAL A 121 9.36 -7.01 -5.78
N VAL A 122 8.91 -5.83 -5.38
CA VAL A 122 9.57 -4.57 -5.68
C VAL A 122 10.37 -4.17 -4.45
N VAL A 123 11.70 -4.31 -4.51
CA VAL A 123 12.60 -3.94 -3.42
C VAL A 123 12.90 -2.45 -3.50
N HIS A 124 12.41 -1.67 -2.55
CA HIS A 124 12.64 -0.23 -2.53
C HIS A 124 14.05 0.11 -2.08
N THR A 125 14.74 0.96 -2.85
CA THR A 125 16.13 1.37 -2.61
C THR A 125 16.23 2.83 -2.20
N GLY A 126 17.33 3.22 -1.55
CA GLY A 126 17.54 4.59 -1.10
C GLY A 126 16.67 5.01 0.09
N LEU A 127 16.18 4.04 0.87
CA LEU A 127 15.31 4.28 2.02
C LEU A 127 16.10 4.96 3.16
N GLU A 128 15.47 5.97 3.75
CA GLU A 128 15.94 6.66 4.96
C GLU A 128 14.73 7.17 5.76
N LEU A 129 14.97 7.65 6.96
CA LEU A 129 13.90 8.24 7.78
C LEU A 129 13.39 9.54 7.15
N GLY A 130 12.09 9.59 6.88
CA GLY A 130 11.42 10.69 6.18
C GLY A 130 11.44 10.58 4.66
N ALA A 131 12.01 9.50 4.09
CA ALA A 131 11.88 9.22 2.66
C ALA A 131 10.45 8.82 2.31
N THR A 132 10.07 9.09 1.05
CA THR A 132 8.76 8.72 0.50
C THR A 132 8.95 7.74 -0.65
N ILE A 133 8.38 6.55 -0.51
CA ILE A 133 8.27 5.56 -1.59
C ILE A 133 7.16 5.99 -2.53
N TYR A 134 7.43 5.98 -3.83
CA TYR A 134 6.43 6.10 -4.89
C TYR A 134 6.39 4.81 -5.70
N LEU A 135 5.19 4.27 -5.91
CA LEU A 135 4.97 3.10 -6.76
C LEU A 135 3.66 3.26 -7.53
N ASP A 136 3.73 3.14 -8.84
CA ASP A 136 2.61 3.18 -9.77
C ASP A 136 2.66 1.93 -10.66
N TYR A 137 1.62 1.11 -10.61
CA TYR A 137 1.54 -0.10 -11.41
C TYR A 137 0.11 -0.43 -11.82
N SER A 138 -0.03 -1.21 -12.88
CA SER A 138 -1.29 -1.80 -13.33
C SER A 138 -1.19 -3.31 -13.44
N VAL A 139 -2.27 -4.00 -13.05
CA VAL A 139 -2.53 -5.39 -13.39
C VAL A 139 -3.66 -5.40 -14.42
N ILE A 140 -3.35 -5.85 -15.64
CA ILE A 140 -4.27 -5.84 -16.77
C ILE A 140 -4.72 -7.27 -17.04
N THR A 141 -6.02 -7.54 -16.87
CA THR A 141 -6.65 -8.83 -17.12
C THR A 141 -7.15 -8.90 -18.55
N ARG A 142 -6.82 -9.98 -19.26
CA ARG A 142 -7.21 -10.20 -20.67
C ARG A 142 -8.73 -10.30 -20.83
N PRO A 143 -9.28 -9.90 -22.00
CA PRO A 143 -10.69 -10.04 -22.29
C PRO A 143 -11.18 -11.49 -22.14
N GLY A 144 -12.37 -11.66 -21.56
CA GLY A 144 -13.04 -12.95 -21.44
C GLY A 144 -12.58 -13.87 -20.32
N TYR A 145 -11.55 -13.48 -19.55
CA TYR A 145 -11.14 -14.23 -18.36
C TYR A 145 -12.12 -14.04 -17.19
N LEU A 146 -12.52 -12.81 -16.94
CA LEU A 146 -13.55 -12.49 -15.98
C LEU A 146 -14.84 -12.08 -16.72
N PRO A 147 -16.01 -12.58 -16.31
CA PRO A 147 -17.27 -12.29 -17.01
C PRO A 147 -17.71 -10.83 -16.85
N GLU A 148 -17.37 -10.21 -15.74
CA GLU A 148 -17.74 -8.85 -15.38
C GLU A 148 -16.68 -8.22 -14.47
N LEU A 149 -16.69 -6.89 -14.36
CA LEU A 149 -15.86 -6.16 -13.43
C LEU A 149 -16.53 -6.19 -12.06
N ASP A 150 -15.92 -6.89 -11.11
CA ASP A 150 -16.32 -6.90 -9.71
C ASP A 150 -15.24 -6.24 -8.86
N VAL A 151 -15.61 -5.22 -8.08
CA VAL A 151 -14.68 -4.45 -7.23
C VAL A 151 -15.17 -4.53 -5.79
N CYS A 152 -14.40 -5.23 -4.97
CA CYS A 152 -14.61 -5.30 -3.53
C CYS A 152 -13.32 -4.88 -2.83
N GLU A 153 -13.27 -3.64 -2.31
CA GLU A 153 -12.09 -3.06 -1.68
C GLU A 153 -12.24 -2.96 -0.17
N GLN A 154 -11.28 -3.49 0.54
CA GLN A 154 -11.13 -3.29 1.97
C GLN A 154 -10.17 -2.12 2.19
N ILE A 155 -10.69 -1.03 2.77
CA ILE A 155 -9.90 0.19 3.04
C ILE A 155 -9.26 0.04 4.43
N GLU A 156 -8.27 -0.83 4.52
CA GLU A 156 -7.55 -1.09 5.77
C GLU A 156 -6.05 -1.22 5.47
N GLU A 157 -5.23 -0.39 6.11
CA GLU A 157 -3.78 -0.42 6.03
C GLU A 157 -3.16 -0.37 7.43
N LEU A 158 -1.94 -0.88 7.57
CA LEU A 158 -1.21 -0.86 8.84
C LEU A 158 -0.79 0.55 9.28
N SER A 159 -0.79 1.50 8.36
CA SER A 159 -0.43 2.90 8.59
C SER A 159 -1.54 3.83 8.14
N PRO A 160 -1.68 5.01 8.75
CA PRO A 160 -2.68 6.00 8.36
C PRO A 160 -2.62 6.36 6.88
N ILE A 161 -3.78 6.60 6.28
CA ILE A 161 -3.93 7.08 4.91
C ILE A 161 -4.47 8.51 4.96
N ARG A 162 -3.74 9.45 4.35
CA ARG A 162 -4.17 10.85 4.26
C ARG A 162 -5.16 11.07 3.12
N GLU A 163 -4.87 10.49 1.96
CA GLU A 163 -5.70 10.56 0.78
C GLU A 163 -5.92 9.17 0.19
N TYR A 164 -7.17 8.71 0.22
CA TYR A 164 -7.62 7.50 -0.44
C TYR A 164 -8.60 7.86 -1.55
N VAL A 165 -8.33 7.38 -2.77
CA VAL A 165 -9.23 7.55 -3.91
C VAL A 165 -9.50 6.19 -4.53
N LEU A 166 -10.78 5.81 -4.61
CA LEU A 166 -11.26 4.68 -5.37
C LEU A 166 -12.01 5.19 -6.59
N SER A 167 -11.54 4.83 -7.77
CA SER A 167 -12.17 5.19 -9.04
C SER A 167 -12.58 3.93 -9.80
N VAL A 168 -13.80 3.93 -10.34
CA VAL A 168 -14.28 2.87 -11.22
C VAL A 168 -14.76 3.48 -12.52
N SER A 169 -14.26 2.96 -13.64
CA SER A 169 -14.62 3.41 -14.98
C SER A 169 -15.12 2.24 -15.82
N VAL A 170 -16.28 2.41 -16.44
CA VAL A 170 -16.88 1.43 -17.34
C VAL A 170 -17.33 2.10 -18.63
N PRO A 171 -17.46 1.36 -19.76
CA PRO A 171 -18.03 1.91 -20.99
C PRO A 171 -19.45 2.43 -20.77
N GLU A 172 -19.86 3.48 -21.50
CA GLU A 172 -21.17 4.13 -21.37
C GLU A 172 -22.37 3.17 -21.52
N ASN A 173 -22.21 2.09 -22.27
CA ASN A 173 -23.24 1.09 -22.49
C ASN A 173 -23.30 -0.02 -21.40
N LYS A 174 -22.50 0.10 -20.34
CA LYS A 174 -22.48 -0.83 -19.23
C LYS A 174 -23.03 -0.16 -17.96
N PRO A 175 -24.05 -0.72 -17.31
CA PRO A 175 -24.52 -0.19 -16.02
C PRO A 175 -23.47 -0.43 -14.94
N LEU A 176 -23.28 0.55 -14.06
CA LEU A 176 -22.51 0.41 -12.82
C LEU A 176 -23.51 0.27 -11.66
N HIS A 177 -23.37 -0.81 -10.89
CA HIS A 177 -24.12 -1.06 -9.68
C HIS A 177 -23.23 -0.89 -8.46
N TYR A 178 -23.65 -0.10 -7.46
CA TYR A 178 -22.89 0.19 -6.23
C TYR A 178 -23.81 0.30 -5.01
#